data_649830a2bec64619126157185063be6e
#
_entry.id   649830a2bec64619126157185063be6e
#
_cell.length_a   1.000
_cell.length_b   1.000
_cell.length_c   1.000
_cell.angle_alpha   90.00
_cell.angle_beta   90.00
_cell.angle_gamma   90.00
#
_symmetry.space_group_name_H-M   'P 1'
#
loop_
_entity.id
_entity.type
_entity.pdbx_description
1 polymer ?
#
loop_
_entity_poly.entity_id
_entity_poly.type
_entity_poly.pdbx_seq_one_letter_code
_entity_poly.pdbx_strand_id
1 'polypeptide(L)'
;LEIGPGAGSMTKYLCDAAHHVLSIELDERLIPLLTAFLAERDNFTLVQGDVMTLNLADVTKDLRKPLSVVANIPYYITTPLLTMLLASPIPIQRMALMVQKEVADKVLAQPGDDGWGMLSVRSQFYCDPYLAMDVPAKCFTPVPKVDSAFIVLPWRETPAVQVQEEADFFRVAQAAFALRRKTMTNGLCAAFHMERADAASLMQTAGLDERIRGEKLTLAEFARLADAFTAWKAKQA
;
A
#
# COMPACT_ATOMS: atom_id res chain seq x y z
N LEU A 1 4.58 15.25 3.01
CA LEU A 1 5.75 14.49 2.56
C LEU A 1 5.62 14.24 1.05
N GLU A 2 6.60 14.69 0.28
CA GLU A 2 6.73 14.39 -1.15
C GLU A 2 7.88 13.40 -1.36
N ILE A 3 7.66 12.40 -2.23
CA ILE A 3 8.68 11.40 -2.56
C ILE A 3 9.00 11.53 -4.04
N GLY A 4 10.27 11.80 -4.37
CA GLY A 4 10.75 12.00 -5.72
C GLY A 4 10.24 13.28 -6.37
N PRO A 5 10.62 14.47 -5.86
CA PRO A 5 10.20 15.76 -6.42
C PRO A 5 10.66 15.96 -7.87
N GLY A 6 11.72 15.24 -8.29
CA GLY A 6 12.32 15.43 -9.61
C GLY A 6 12.80 16.86 -9.80
N ALA A 7 12.36 17.53 -10.87
CA ALA A 7 12.68 18.95 -11.12
C ALA A 7 11.84 19.95 -10.31
N GLY A 8 11.00 19.49 -9.37
CA GLY A 8 10.20 20.36 -8.51
C GLY A 8 8.91 20.89 -9.14
N SER A 9 8.48 20.36 -10.27
CA SER A 9 7.30 20.85 -11.00
C SER A 9 6.01 20.73 -10.19
N MET A 10 5.87 19.70 -9.36
CA MET A 10 4.74 19.53 -8.45
C MET A 10 5.00 20.23 -7.11
N THR A 11 6.24 20.21 -6.63
CA THR A 11 6.66 20.72 -5.31
C THR A 11 6.21 22.15 -5.05
N LYS A 12 6.33 23.03 -6.07
CA LYS A 12 5.90 24.44 -5.94
C LYS A 12 4.42 24.57 -5.59
N TYR A 13 3.56 23.76 -6.19
CA TYR A 13 2.12 23.77 -5.90
C TYR A 13 1.81 23.15 -4.55
N LEU A 14 2.61 22.14 -4.14
CA LEU A 14 2.50 21.59 -2.80
C LEU A 14 2.86 22.62 -1.74
N CYS A 15 3.91 23.43 -1.95
CA CYS A 15 4.29 24.52 -1.06
C CYS A 15 3.19 25.61 -0.97
N ASP A 16 2.48 25.88 -2.07
CA ASP A 16 1.37 26.82 -2.05
C ASP A 16 0.16 26.31 -1.26
N ALA A 17 -0.03 24.98 -1.19
CA ALA A 17 -1.20 24.34 -0.60
C ALA A 17 -0.98 23.80 0.81
N ALA A 18 0.27 23.54 1.22
CA ALA A 18 0.59 22.89 2.48
C ALA A 18 1.25 23.87 3.46
N HIS A 19 1.08 23.57 4.75
CA HIS A 19 1.77 24.32 5.80
C HIS A 19 3.28 24.14 5.69
N HIS A 20 3.75 22.92 5.39
CA HIS A 20 5.15 22.61 5.15
C HIS A 20 5.27 21.42 4.20
N VAL A 21 6.26 21.45 3.32
CA VAL A 21 6.59 20.36 2.40
C VAL A 21 8.00 19.86 2.72
N LEU A 22 8.11 18.57 2.99
CA LEU A 22 9.38 17.88 3.06
C LEU A 22 9.45 16.93 1.86
N SER A 23 10.46 17.12 1.00
CA SER A 23 10.67 16.27 -0.17
C SER A 23 11.93 15.42 0.02
N ILE A 24 11.84 14.13 -0.34
CA ILE A 24 12.96 13.18 -0.34
C ILE A 24 13.36 12.91 -1.79
N GLU A 25 14.60 13.21 -2.15
CA GLU A 25 15.15 13.00 -3.50
C GLU A 25 16.40 12.10 -3.43
N LEU A 26 16.42 11.09 -4.29
CA LEU A 26 17.54 10.15 -4.41
C LEU A 26 18.67 10.72 -5.26
N ASP A 27 18.34 11.43 -6.36
CA ASP A 27 19.31 11.92 -7.33
C ASP A 27 19.98 13.21 -6.82
N GLU A 28 21.23 13.07 -6.36
CA GLU A 28 22.02 14.17 -5.85
C GLU A 28 22.26 15.30 -6.88
N ARG A 29 22.14 15.00 -8.19
CA ARG A 29 22.28 16.00 -9.25
C ARG A 29 21.10 16.98 -9.27
N LEU A 30 19.95 16.58 -8.76
CA LEU A 30 18.76 17.42 -8.68
C LEU A 30 18.74 18.31 -7.43
N ILE A 31 19.51 18.00 -6.41
CA ILE A 31 19.53 18.75 -5.14
C ILE A 31 19.87 20.24 -5.35
N PRO A 32 20.95 20.62 -6.07
CA PRO A 32 21.23 22.03 -6.31
C PRO A 32 20.13 22.76 -7.09
N LEU A 33 19.52 22.08 -8.07
CA LEU A 33 18.44 22.64 -8.89
C LEU A 33 17.18 22.90 -8.04
N LEU A 34 16.78 21.92 -7.23
CA LEU A 34 15.63 22.03 -6.33
C LEU A 34 15.84 23.13 -5.28
N THR A 35 17.03 23.18 -4.68
CA THR A 35 17.40 24.21 -3.70
C THR A 35 17.30 25.60 -4.30
N ALA A 36 17.84 25.80 -5.51
CA ALA A 36 17.77 27.08 -6.19
C ALA A 36 16.34 27.44 -6.61
N PHE A 37 15.60 26.47 -7.15
CA PHE A 37 14.23 26.69 -7.64
C PHE A 37 13.24 27.05 -6.52
N LEU A 38 13.46 26.51 -5.31
CA LEU A 38 12.58 26.68 -4.15
C LEU A 38 13.20 27.59 -3.07
N ALA A 39 14.27 28.33 -3.39
CA ALA A 39 15.01 29.17 -2.44
C ALA A 39 14.15 30.22 -1.72
N GLU A 40 13.09 30.69 -2.35
CA GLU A 40 12.15 31.68 -1.80
C GLU A 40 11.02 31.06 -0.95
N ARG A 41 11.04 29.74 -0.74
CA ARG A 41 9.98 29.02 0.00
C ARG A 41 10.43 28.70 1.43
N ASP A 42 9.91 29.46 2.40
CA ASP A 42 10.19 29.26 3.83
C ASP A 42 9.61 27.95 4.37
N ASN A 43 8.62 27.38 3.66
CA ASN A 43 7.89 26.18 4.08
C ASN A 43 8.36 24.91 3.34
N PHE A 44 9.62 24.88 2.88
CA PHE A 44 10.19 23.76 2.14
C PHE A 44 11.43 23.19 2.83
N THR A 45 11.51 21.87 2.88
CA THR A 45 12.70 21.11 3.34
C THR A 45 13.02 20.03 2.33
N LEU A 46 14.28 19.95 1.92
CA LEU A 46 14.79 18.93 1.01
C LEU A 46 15.72 17.98 1.77
N VAL A 47 15.46 16.68 1.64
CA VAL A 47 16.29 15.61 2.18
C VAL A 47 16.81 14.77 1.03
N GLN A 48 18.13 14.69 0.91
CA GLN A 48 18.77 13.76 -0.02
C GLN A 48 18.81 12.37 0.58
N GLY A 49 18.35 11.37 -0.15
CA GLY A 49 18.42 9.98 0.29
C GLY A 49 17.44 9.04 -0.41
N ASP A 50 17.64 7.75 -0.17
CA ASP A 50 16.74 6.71 -0.65
C ASP A 50 15.60 6.51 0.36
N VAL A 51 14.38 6.85 -0.04
CA VAL A 51 13.17 6.67 0.77
C VAL A 51 13.00 5.24 1.28
N MET A 52 13.51 4.25 0.54
CA MET A 52 13.41 2.82 0.91
C MET A 52 14.34 2.44 2.07
N THR A 53 15.34 3.26 2.37
CA THR A 53 16.34 2.99 3.44
C THR A 53 16.28 3.99 4.59
N LEU A 54 15.69 5.17 4.36
CA LEU A 54 15.56 6.21 5.38
C LEU A 54 14.55 5.80 6.46
N ASN A 55 14.86 6.13 7.73
CA ASN A 55 13.88 6.08 8.78
C ASN A 55 12.89 7.26 8.64
N LEU A 56 11.74 7.00 8.05
CA LEU A 56 10.74 8.04 7.80
C LEU A 56 10.21 8.69 9.08
N ALA A 57 10.19 7.98 10.22
CA ALA A 57 9.77 8.56 11.49
C ALA A 57 10.75 9.68 11.92
N ASP A 58 12.06 9.45 11.79
CA ASP A 58 13.08 10.43 12.12
C ASP A 58 13.08 11.62 11.16
N VAL A 59 13.00 11.32 9.84
CA VAL A 59 12.98 12.35 8.79
C VAL A 59 11.77 13.27 8.91
N THR A 60 10.63 12.73 9.30
CA THR A 60 9.37 13.50 9.41
C THR A 60 9.03 13.96 10.83
N LYS A 61 9.92 13.79 11.81
CA LYS A 61 9.62 14.06 13.23
C LYS A 61 9.12 15.47 13.50
N ASP A 62 9.67 16.45 12.80
CA ASP A 62 9.36 17.87 13.00
C ASP A 62 8.15 18.34 12.15
N LEU A 63 7.60 17.48 11.30
CA LEU A 63 6.40 17.80 10.54
C LEU A 63 5.15 17.66 11.39
N ARG A 64 4.18 18.53 11.14
CA ARG A 64 2.85 18.43 11.73
C ARG A 64 2.15 17.15 11.27
N LYS A 65 1.58 16.41 12.20
CA LYS A 65 0.85 15.16 11.94
C LYS A 65 -0.67 15.40 11.97
N PRO A 66 -1.47 14.58 11.27
CA PRO A 66 -1.06 13.51 10.37
C PRO A 66 -0.54 14.04 9.01
N LEU A 67 0.24 13.23 8.28
CA LEU A 67 0.87 13.60 7.02
C LEU A 67 -0.03 13.28 5.81
N SER A 68 0.04 14.13 4.78
CA SER A 68 -0.30 13.74 3.40
C SER A 68 0.98 13.32 2.68
N VAL A 69 0.96 12.16 2.02
CA VAL A 69 2.07 11.69 1.17
C VAL A 69 1.69 11.92 -0.29
N VAL A 70 2.58 12.55 -1.04
CA VAL A 70 2.39 12.79 -2.49
C VAL A 70 3.61 12.27 -3.21
N ALA A 71 3.41 11.53 -4.31
CA ALA A 71 4.53 11.02 -5.09
C ALA A 71 4.16 10.77 -6.55
N ASN A 72 5.09 11.13 -7.44
CA ASN A 72 5.17 10.57 -8.77
C ASN A 72 6.21 9.45 -8.75
N ILE A 73 5.76 8.22 -8.49
CA ILE A 73 6.63 7.12 -8.12
C ILE A 73 7.31 6.52 -9.36
N PRO A 74 8.65 6.37 -9.37
CA PRO A 74 9.31 5.56 -10.37
C PRO A 74 8.75 4.13 -10.39
N TYR A 75 8.44 3.61 -11.58
CA TYR A 75 7.67 2.37 -11.74
C TYR A 75 8.29 1.16 -11.04
N TYR A 76 9.63 1.08 -10.98
CA TYR A 76 10.34 -0.06 -10.40
C TYR A 76 10.24 -0.16 -8.86
N ILE A 77 9.88 0.93 -8.16
CA ILE A 77 9.70 0.92 -6.69
C ILE A 77 8.26 1.06 -6.23
N THR A 78 7.29 1.16 -7.15
CA THR A 78 5.90 1.49 -6.79
C THR A 78 5.32 0.52 -5.76
N THR A 79 5.34 -0.78 -6.02
CA THR A 79 4.78 -1.77 -5.10
C THR A 79 5.54 -1.87 -3.78
N PRO A 80 6.89 -1.94 -3.75
CA PRO A 80 7.65 -1.88 -2.51
C PRO A 80 7.37 -0.63 -1.68
N LEU A 81 7.38 0.55 -2.30
CA LEU A 81 7.15 1.82 -1.62
C LEU A 81 5.75 1.89 -1.01
N LEU A 82 4.72 1.54 -1.79
CA LEU A 82 3.34 1.52 -1.29
C LEU A 82 3.18 0.54 -0.13
N THR A 83 3.78 -0.65 -0.23
CA THR A 83 3.76 -1.65 0.85
C THR A 83 4.45 -1.11 2.11
N MET A 84 5.59 -0.43 1.97
CA MET A 84 6.32 0.19 3.07
C MET A 84 5.50 1.31 3.73
N LEU A 85 4.88 2.19 2.94
CA LEU A 85 4.04 3.28 3.47
C LEU A 85 2.82 2.75 4.23
N LEU A 86 2.16 1.71 3.70
CA LEU A 86 1.02 1.06 4.37
C LEU A 86 1.39 0.34 5.67
N ALA A 87 2.65 -0.08 5.83
CA ALA A 87 3.16 -0.69 7.05
C ALA A 87 3.87 0.32 7.98
N SER A 88 3.96 1.58 7.59
CA SER A 88 4.71 2.60 8.32
C SER A 88 4.00 3.00 9.61
N PRO A 89 4.74 3.21 10.72
CA PRO A 89 4.18 3.71 11.97
C PRO A 89 3.88 5.22 11.94
N ILE A 90 4.28 5.94 10.89
CA ILE A 90 4.01 7.38 10.80
C ILE A 90 2.51 7.63 10.53
N PRO A 91 1.89 8.59 11.23
CA PRO A 91 0.49 8.92 11.03
C PRO A 91 0.27 9.56 9.64
N ILE A 92 -0.28 8.80 8.72
CA ILE A 92 -0.66 9.25 7.37
C ILE A 92 -2.16 9.44 7.32
N GLN A 93 -2.65 10.58 6.83
CA GLN A 93 -4.08 10.82 6.59
C GLN A 93 -4.52 10.45 5.18
N ARG A 94 -3.61 10.57 4.20
CA ARG A 94 -3.85 10.20 2.80
C ARG A 94 -2.55 10.03 2.03
N MET A 95 -2.60 9.22 1.01
CA MET A 95 -1.56 9.13 -0.01
C MET A 95 -2.17 9.51 -1.36
N ALA A 96 -1.48 10.34 -2.15
CA ALA A 96 -1.88 10.76 -3.50
C ALA A 96 -0.72 10.42 -4.45
N LEU A 97 -0.89 9.36 -5.24
CA LEU A 97 0.20 8.68 -5.91
C LEU A 97 -0.05 8.56 -7.41
N MET A 98 0.94 8.97 -8.20
CA MET A 98 0.99 8.63 -9.62
C MET A 98 1.74 7.31 -9.78
N VAL A 99 1.06 6.32 -10.36
CA VAL A 99 1.53 4.94 -10.52
C VAL A 99 1.21 4.43 -11.93
N GLN A 100 1.82 3.31 -12.33
CA GLN A 100 1.38 2.62 -13.55
C GLN A 100 -0.09 2.20 -13.44
N LYS A 101 -0.82 2.22 -14.55
CA LYS A 101 -2.23 1.83 -14.61
C LYS A 101 -2.46 0.44 -14.03
N GLU A 102 -1.61 -0.53 -14.35
CA GLU A 102 -1.68 -1.89 -13.79
C GLU A 102 -1.58 -1.92 -12.26
N VAL A 103 -0.77 -1.05 -11.66
CA VAL A 103 -0.66 -0.98 -10.20
C VAL A 103 -1.92 -0.35 -9.59
N ALA A 104 -2.45 0.69 -10.23
CA ALA A 104 -3.72 1.28 -9.82
C ALA A 104 -4.86 0.24 -9.86
N ASP A 105 -4.94 -0.52 -10.95
CA ASP A 105 -5.94 -1.59 -11.11
C ASP A 105 -5.82 -2.65 -10.01
N LYS A 106 -4.59 -3.02 -9.60
CA LYS A 106 -4.36 -3.92 -8.47
C LYS A 106 -4.78 -3.33 -7.13
N VAL A 107 -4.52 -2.04 -6.87
CA VAL A 107 -4.93 -1.36 -5.63
C VAL A 107 -6.45 -1.31 -5.51
N LEU A 108 -7.14 -1.09 -6.63
CA LEU A 108 -8.59 -0.90 -6.71
C LEU A 108 -9.39 -2.18 -6.94
N ALA A 109 -8.70 -3.29 -7.26
CA ALA A 109 -9.34 -4.57 -7.59
C ALA A 109 -10.24 -5.06 -6.46
N GLN A 110 -11.32 -5.76 -6.85
CA GLN A 110 -12.29 -6.37 -5.95
C GLN A 110 -12.13 -7.89 -5.90
N PRO A 111 -12.67 -8.56 -4.88
CA PRO A 111 -12.63 -10.02 -4.79
C PRO A 111 -13.11 -10.69 -6.07
N GLY A 112 -12.23 -11.51 -6.64
CA GLY A 112 -12.51 -12.21 -7.88
C GLY A 112 -12.02 -11.56 -9.16
N ASP A 113 -11.55 -10.32 -9.11
CA ASP A 113 -10.84 -9.67 -10.21
C ASP A 113 -9.44 -10.27 -10.39
N ASP A 114 -8.89 -10.20 -11.61
CA ASP A 114 -7.52 -10.69 -11.90
C ASP A 114 -6.45 -9.93 -11.09
N GLY A 115 -6.70 -8.64 -10.80
CA GLY A 115 -5.83 -7.77 -10.01
C GLY A 115 -5.92 -8.00 -8.50
N TRP A 116 -6.96 -8.71 -8.01
CA TRP A 116 -7.16 -8.93 -6.57
C TRP A 116 -5.99 -9.72 -5.97
N GLY A 117 -5.34 -9.14 -4.97
CA GLY A 117 -4.15 -9.70 -4.36
C GLY A 117 -3.73 -8.97 -3.09
N MET A 118 -2.53 -9.29 -2.59
CA MET A 118 -2.02 -8.71 -1.34
C MET A 118 -1.97 -7.17 -1.36
N LEU A 119 -1.72 -6.57 -2.52
CA LEU A 119 -1.70 -5.12 -2.64
C LEU A 119 -3.10 -4.54 -2.44
N SER A 120 -4.12 -5.14 -3.06
CA SER A 120 -5.53 -4.76 -2.87
C SER A 120 -5.96 -4.91 -1.41
N VAL A 121 -5.71 -6.11 -0.84
CA VAL A 121 -6.07 -6.43 0.55
C VAL A 121 -5.45 -5.43 1.51
N ARG A 122 -4.13 -5.18 1.41
CA ARG A 122 -3.43 -4.29 2.32
C ARG A 122 -3.87 -2.84 2.14
N SER A 123 -4.02 -2.36 0.91
CA SER A 123 -4.48 -1.01 0.63
C SER A 123 -5.89 -0.76 1.13
N GLN A 124 -6.81 -1.70 0.89
CA GLN A 124 -8.22 -1.55 1.26
C GLN A 124 -8.48 -1.87 2.74
N PHE A 125 -7.57 -2.57 3.42
CA PHE A 125 -7.63 -2.76 4.87
C PHE A 125 -7.43 -1.42 5.60
N TYR A 126 -6.40 -0.64 5.21
CA TYR A 126 -6.05 0.61 5.88
C TYR A 126 -6.69 1.85 5.26
N CYS A 127 -7.00 1.81 3.96
CA CYS A 127 -7.42 2.97 3.19
C CYS A 127 -8.73 2.74 2.46
N ASP A 128 -9.27 3.83 1.90
CA ASP A 128 -10.41 3.83 0.97
C ASP A 128 -9.96 4.32 -0.41
N PRO A 129 -9.23 3.48 -1.17
CA PRO A 129 -8.58 3.92 -2.39
C PRO A 129 -9.57 4.19 -3.52
N TYR A 130 -9.30 5.25 -4.30
CA TYR A 130 -10.05 5.55 -5.51
C TYR A 130 -9.16 6.08 -6.63
N LEU A 131 -9.61 5.89 -7.88
CA LEU A 131 -9.00 6.48 -9.05
C LEU A 131 -9.42 7.96 -9.15
N ALA A 132 -8.44 8.86 -9.09
CA ALA A 132 -8.70 10.29 -9.30
C ALA A 132 -8.69 10.65 -10.77
N MET A 133 -7.74 10.12 -11.56
CA MET A 133 -7.69 10.32 -13.01
C MET A 133 -6.78 9.29 -13.70
N ASP A 134 -7.08 8.99 -14.96
CA ASP A 134 -6.16 8.32 -15.87
C ASP A 134 -5.19 9.35 -16.47
N VAL A 135 -3.92 8.96 -16.62
CA VAL A 135 -2.85 9.81 -17.15
C VAL A 135 -2.19 9.10 -18.33
N PRO A 136 -2.54 9.49 -19.57
CA PRO A 136 -1.96 8.88 -20.76
C PRO A 136 -0.43 9.01 -20.82
N ALA A 137 0.25 8.00 -21.36
CA ALA A 137 1.70 7.97 -21.48
C ALA A 137 2.28 9.21 -22.18
N LYS A 138 1.56 9.77 -23.16
CA LYS A 138 1.95 11.00 -23.89
C LYS A 138 2.10 12.25 -23.02
N CYS A 139 1.62 12.22 -21.77
CA CYS A 139 1.76 13.33 -20.82
C CYS A 139 3.16 13.38 -20.18
N PHE A 140 4.03 12.41 -20.46
CA PHE A 140 5.37 12.31 -19.88
C PHE A 140 6.46 12.53 -20.92
N THR A 141 7.62 12.99 -20.44
CA THR A 141 8.85 13.11 -21.24
C THR A 141 10.03 12.54 -20.44
N PRO A 142 10.68 11.47 -20.90
CA PRO A 142 10.34 10.66 -22.09
C PRO A 142 9.02 9.91 -21.93
N VAL A 143 8.37 9.58 -23.06
CA VAL A 143 7.10 8.84 -23.08
C VAL A 143 7.30 7.42 -22.59
N PRO A 144 6.61 6.98 -21.51
CA PRO A 144 6.70 5.60 -21.04
C PRO A 144 5.94 4.63 -21.96
N LYS A 145 6.15 3.33 -21.76
CA LYS A 145 5.50 2.27 -22.56
C LYS A 145 4.03 2.02 -22.17
N VAL A 146 3.62 2.49 -21.01
CA VAL A 146 2.29 2.22 -20.43
C VAL A 146 1.69 3.50 -19.88
N ASP A 147 0.37 3.56 -19.83
CA ASP A 147 -0.34 4.64 -19.18
C ASP A 147 -0.15 4.60 -17.66
N SER A 148 -0.33 5.74 -17.05
CA SER A 148 -0.35 5.92 -15.61
C SER A 148 -1.76 6.20 -15.11
N ALA A 149 -1.91 6.16 -13.81
CA ALA A 149 -3.11 6.59 -13.12
C ALA A 149 -2.72 7.35 -11.85
N PHE A 150 -3.50 8.37 -11.53
CA PHE A 150 -3.39 9.07 -10.25
C PHE A 150 -4.44 8.50 -9.31
N ILE A 151 -3.98 7.86 -8.25
CA ILE A 151 -4.83 7.25 -7.22
C ILE A 151 -4.70 8.00 -5.91
N VAL A 152 -5.78 8.07 -5.17
CA VAL A 152 -5.80 8.62 -3.82
C VAL A 152 -6.24 7.53 -2.85
N LEU A 153 -5.50 7.40 -1.76
CA LEU A 153 -5.75 6.44 -0.69
C LEU A 153 -5.97 7.22 0.61
N PRO A 154 -7.18 7.69 0.91
CA PRO A 154 -7.52 8.24 2.21
C PRO A 154 -7.35 7.16 3.28
N TRP A 155 -6.63 7.46 4.35
CA TRP A 155 -6.46 6.53 5.47
C TRP A 155 -7.76 6.47 6.26
N ARG A 156 -8.19 5.27 6.62
CA ARG A 156 -9.40 5.07 7.42
C ARG A 156 -9.11 5.42 8.89
N GLU A 157 -10.08 5.92 9.61
CA GLU A 157 -9.98 6.10 11.08
C GLU A 157 -9.89 4.75 11.80
N THR A 158 -10.58 3.74 11.26
CA THR A 158 -10.51 2.35 11.70
C THR A 158 -10.32 1.45 10.48
N PRO A 159 -9.59 0.34 10.59
CA PRO A 159 -9.45 -0.61 9.49
C PRO A 159 -10.80 -1.05 8.92
N ALA A 160 -10.83 -1.41 7.63
CA ALA A 160 -12.07 -1.82 6.93
C ALA A 160 -12.76 -3.03 7.58
N VAL A 161 -12.01 -3.85 8.30
CA VAL A 161 -12.49 -4.97 9.10
C VAL A 161 -11.73 -5.00 10.43
N GLN A 162 -12.42 -5.44 11.50
CA GLN A 162 -11.80 -5.68 12.78
C GLN A 162 -11.32 -7.13 12.86
N VAL A 163 -10.14 -7.35 13.44
CA VAL A 163 -9.51 -8.65 13.60
C VAL A 163 -8.83 -8.75 14.97
N GLN A 164 -8.73 -9.96 15.53
CA GLN A 164 -8.05 -10.18 16.80
C GLN A 164 -6.54 -9.90 16.69
N GLU A 165 -5.92 -10.37 15.60
CA GLU A 165 -4.48 -10.23 15.35
C GLU A 165 -4.24 -9.83 13.89
N GLU A 166 -3.80 -8.60 13.66
CA GLU A 166 -3.54 -8.07 12.32
C GLU A 166 -2.45 -8.86 11.57
N ALA A 167 -1.42 -9.31 12.29
CA ALA A 167 -0.37 -10.13 11.71
C ALA A 167 -0.92 -11.46 11.15
N ASP A 168 -1.84 -12.10 11.86
CA ASP A 168 -2.46 -13.34 11.40
C ASP A 168 -3.42 -13.09 10.23
N PHE A 169 -4.13 -11.94 10.21
CA PHE A 169 -4.94 -11.53 9.05
C PHE A 169 -4.10 -11.47 7.77
N PHE A 170 -2.98 -10.77 7.79
CA PHE A 170 -2.12 -10.67 6.61
C PHE A 170 -1.43 -11.98 6.24
N ARG A 171 -1.11 -12.84 7.22
CA ARG A 171 -0.57 -14.19 6.96
C ARG A 171 -1.61 -15.06 6.25
N VAL A 172 -2.85 -15.04 6.71
CA VAL A 172 -3.96 -15.80 6.09
C VAL A 172 -4.26 -15.28 4.69
N ALA A 173 -4.30 -13.95 4.49
CA ALA A 173 -4.44 -13.38 3.17
C ALA A 173 -3.28 -13.77 2.23
N GLN A 174 -2.04 -13.77 2.72
CA GLN A 174 -0.88 -14.20 1.94
C GLN A 174 -0.96 -15.67 1.51
N ALA A 175 -1.46 -16.56 2.39
CA ALA A 175 -1.69 -17.96 2.07
C ALA A 175 -2.69 -18.14 0.90
N ALA A 176 -3.70 -17.28 0.81
CA ALA A 176 -4.69 -17.29 -0.26
C ALA A 176 -4.07 -17.01 -1.65
N PHE A 177 -3.11 -16.11 -1.72
CA PHE A 177 -2.49 -15.69 -2.97
C PHE A 177 -1.23 -16.46 -3.35
N ALA A 178 -0.64 -17.23 -2.43
CA ALA A 178 0.53 -18.06 -2.70
C ALA A 178 0.22 -19.18 -3.70
N LEU A 179 -1.01 -19.72 -3.69
CA LEU A 179 -1.44 -20.83 -4.54
C LEU A 179 -2.74 -20.47 -5.30
N ARG A 180 -2.69 -19.43 -6.15
CA ARG A 180 -3.87 -18.85 -6.85
C ARG A 180 -4.83 -19.86 -7.50
N ARG A 181 -4.32 -20.96 -8.06
CA ARG A 181 -5.14 -21.99 -8.71
C ARG A 181 -5.68 -23.06 -7.79
N LYS A 182 -5.39 -22.98 -6.48
CA LYS A 182 -5.84 -23.95 -5.47
C LYS A 182 -6.92 -23.35 -4.58
N THR A 183 -7.64 -24.22 -3.84
CA THR A 183 -8.61 -23.79 -2.82
C THR A 183 -7.90 -23.12 -1.64
N MET A 184 -8.65 -22.29 -0.90
CA MET A 184 -8.13 -21.66 0.33
C MET A 184 -7.68 -22.71 1.35
N THR A 185 -8.39 -23.83 1.50
CA THR A 185 -7.99 -24.96 2.33
C THR A 185 -6.58 -25.44 1.99
N ASN A 186 -6.27 -25.63 0.71
CA ASN A 186 -4.92 -26.01 0.29
C ASN A 186 -3.87 -24.92 0.56
N GLY A 187 -4.26 -23.65 0.45
CA GLY A 187 -3.42 -22.50 0.81
C GLY A 187 -3.03 -22.52 2.28
N LEU A 188 -4.00 -22.78 3.18
CA LEU A 188 -3.77 -22.90 4.62
C LEU A 188 -2.83 -24.07 4.95
N CYS A 189 -3.10 -25.26 4.40
CA CYS A 189 -2.23 -26.42 4.61
C CYS A 189 -0.78 -26.12 4.21
N ALA A 190 -0.55 -25.52 3.05
CA ALA A 190 0.78 -25.22 2.55
C ALA A 190 1.49 -24.14 3.35
N ALA A 191 0.78 -23.07 3.71
CA ALA A 191 1.38 -21.91 4.37
C ALA A 191 1.69 -22.16 5.87
N PHE A 192 0.87 -22.97 6.53
CA PHE A 192 0.96 -23.18 7.99
C PHE A 192 1.33 -24.61 8.38
N HIS A 193 1.64 -25.47 7.41
CA HIS A 193 1.99 -26.89 7.63
C HIS A 193 0.94 -27.64 8.48
N MET A 194 -0.35 -27.28 8.31
CA MET A 194 -1.44 -27.89 9.06
C MET A 194 -2.07 -29.06 8.31
N GLU A 195 -2.65 -29.97 9.09
CA GLU A 195 -3.40 -31.08 8.53
C GLU A 195 -4.68 -30.57 7.80
N ARG A 196 -5.11 -31.33 6.79
CA ARG A 196 -6.30 -30.96 6.00
C ARG A 196 -7.56 -30.84 6.85
N ALA A 197 -7.68 -31.68 7.88
CA ALA A 197 -8.81 -31.65 8.81
C ALA A 197 -8.87 -30.33 9.58
N ASP A 198 -7.74 -29.83 10.06
CA ASP A 198 -7.64 -28.54 10.74
C ASP A 198 -7.99 -27.39 9.81
N ALA A 199 -7.42 -27.37 8.59
CA ALA A 199 -7.75 -26.38 7.59
C ALA A 199 -9.24 -26.36 7.23
N ALA A 200 -9.87 -27.52 7.06
CA ALA A 200 -11.31 -27.65 6.82
C ALA A 200 -12.13 -27.13 8.01
N SER A 201 -11.73 -27.44 9.24
CA SER A 201 -12.35 -26.95 10.47
C SER A 201 -12.28 -25.42 10.57
N LEU A 202 -11.15 -24.81 10.20
CA LEU A 202 -11.01 -23.35 10.14
C LEU A 202 -11.96 -22.72 9.11
N MET A 203 -12.05 -23.31 7.90
CA MET A 203 -12.97 -22.85 6.87
C MET A 203 -14.43 -22.92 7.36
N GLN A 204 -14.82 -24.03 7.98
CA GLN A 204 -16.15 -24.19 8.55
C GLN A 204 -16.42 -23.17 9.68
N THR A 205 -15.47 -22.97 10.59
CA THR A 205 -15.58 -21.99 11.69
C THR A 205 -15.77 -20.58 11.15
N ALA A 206 -15.09 -20.23 10.04
CA ALA A 206 -15.22 -18.95 9.36
C ALA A 206 -16.51 -18.84 8.51
N GLY A 207 -17.32 -19.91 8.39
CA GLY A 207 -18.52 -19.95 7.56
C GLY A 207 -18.20 -19.91 6.06
N LEU A 208 -17.11 -20.57 5.63
CA LEU A 208 -16.62 -20.56 4.25
C LEU A 208 -16.71 -21.96 3.62
N ASP A 209 -16.99 -21.99 2.32
CA ASP A 209 -16.92 -23.23 1.53
C ASP A 209 -15.44 -23.68 1.40
N GLU A 210 -15.15 -24.94 1.75
CA GLU A 210 -13.82 -25.55 1.64
C GLU A 210 -13.24 -25.53 0.21
N ARG A 211 -14.10 -25.44 -0.81
CA ARG A 211 -13.71 -25.39 -2.23
C ARG A 211 -13.43 -24.00 -2.74
N ILE A 212 -13.75 -22.95 -1.96
CA ILE A 212 -13.53 -21.56 -2.39
C ILE A 212 -12.04 -21.32 -2.64
N ARG A 213 -11.73 -20.55 -3.69
CA ARG A 213 -10.37 -20.07 -3.94
C ARG A 213 -10.12 -18.82 -3.13
N GLY A 214 -8.89 -18.65 -2.62
CA GLY A 214 -8.52 -17.50 -1.81
C GLY A 214 -8.72 -16.16 -2.53
N GLU A 215 -8.55 -16.10 -3.86
CA GLU A 215 -8.78 -14.92 -4.68
C GLU A 215 -10.26 -14.47 -4.75
N LYS A 216 -11.18 -15.25 -4.22
CA LYS A 216 -12.61 -14.89 -4.16
C LYS A 216 -13.03 -14.33 -2.81
N LEU A 217 -12.15 -14.41 -1.79
CA LEU A 217 -12.46 -13.97 -0.45
C LEU A 217 -12.46 -12.44 -0.34
N THR A 218 -13.47 -11.92 0.31
CA THR A 218 -13.59 -10.52 0.72
C THR A 218 -12.73 -10.24 1.96
N LEU A 219 -12.50 -8.96 2.30
CA LEU A 219 -11.82 -8.60 3.55
C LEU A 219 -12.54 -9.15 4.79
N ALA A 220 -13.87 -9.11 4.80
CA ALA A 220 -14.67 -9.65 5.91
C ALA A 220 -14.52 -11.17 6.06
N GLU A 221 -14.39 -11.90 4.97
CA GLU A 221 -14.15 -13.34 4.98
C GLU A 221 -12.73 -13.67 5.41
N PHE A 222 -11.74 -12.90 4.95
CA PHE A 222 -10.38 -13.00 5.47
C PHE A 222 -10.33 -12.74 6.97
N ALA A 223 -11.06 -11.75 7.49
CA ALA A 223 -11.10 -11.43 8.91
C ALA A 223 -11.64 -12.61 9.75
N ARG A 224 -12.80 -13.17 9.36
CA ARG A 224 -13.34 -14.34 10.07
C ARG A 224 -12.40 -15.54 10.05
N LEU A 225 -11.75 -15.78 8.90
CA LEU A 225 -10.80 -16.87 8.76
C LEU A 225 -9.52 -16.64 9.58
N ALA A 226 -9.05 -15.40 9.65
CA ALA A 226 -7.90 -15.02 10.46
C ALA A 226 -8.18 -15.17 11.95
N ASP A 227 -9.37 -14.77 12.43
CA ASP A 227 -9.77 -14.93 13.83
C ASP A 227 -9.89 -16.42 14.20
N ALA A 228 -10.45 -17.25 13.31
CA ALA A 228 -10.47 -18.70 13.49
C ALA A 228 -9.05 -19.27 13.55
N PHE A 229 -8.14 -18.81 12.71
CA PHE A 229 -6.72 -19.21 12.70
C PHE A 229 -6.01 -18.79 13.99
N THR A 230 -6.23 -17.57 14.48
CA THR A 230 -5.66 -17.08 15.74
C THR A 230 -6.11 -17.96 16.93
N ALA A 231 -7.41 -18.28 16.97
CA ALA A 231 -7.96 -19.16 18.01
C ALA A 231 -7.42 -20.59 17.92
N TRP A 232 -7.20 -21.14 16.72
CA TRP A 232 -6.61 -22.45 16.51
C TRP A 232 -5.13 -22.45 16.95
N LYS A 233 -4.35 -21.45 16.57
CA LYS A 233 -2.94 -21.29 16.95
C LYS A 233 -2.75 -21.25 18.46
N ALA A 234 -3.63 -20.56 19.19
CA ALA A 234 -3.58 -20.49 20.64
C ALA A 234 -3.82 -21.84 21.35
N LYS A 235 -4.47 -22.81 20.69
CA LYS A 235 -4.69 -24.16 21.20
C LYS A 235 -3.51 -25.11 20.94
N GLN A 236 -2.60 -24.72 20.05
CA GLN A 236 -1.40 -25.51 19.69
C GLN A 236 -0.16 -25.10 20.50
N ALA A 237 -0.20 -23.94 21.16
CA ALA A 237 0.86 -23.40 22.02
C ALA A 237 0.76 -23.96 23.44
#